data_d087264cf0ec7d90dec591d4280cfc56
#
_entry.id   d087264cf0ec7d90dec591d4280cfc56
#
_cell.length_a   1.000
_cell.length_b   1.000
_cell.length_c   1.000
_cell.angle_alpha   90.00
_cell.angle_beta   90.00
_cell.angle_gamma   90.00
#
_symmetry.space_group_name_H-M   'P 1'
#
loop_
_entity.id
_entity.type
_entity.pdbx_description
1 polymer ?
#
loop_
_entity_poly.entity_id
_entity_poly.type
_entity_poly.pdbx_seq_one_letter_code
_entity_poly.pdbx_strand_id
1 'polypeptide(L)'
;MRCVTFSHSSGPRIGVRLGDVLVDLAVAAPELPRDMKSLLALGDAGFAQAAEAAAAAPVAAQQRFSAVRLLPPVPNPDKILCVGLNYIDHAIEIDPKNLPEHPVFFGRMATTLIAHDAPLVRPRVSPRLDFEGEVAAVIGIGGRHIPPEAALAHVAGYALFNEGSVRDYQFRSSQWFLGKNFDGTGAFGPELCTADELPPGARGLRLSTAVNGEIMQEASTADMLFDVATLVSTLSEAMTLAPGDVIVTGTPSGVGFARTPPVFLKPGDVCEIELEGYGVLRNPVADEED
;
A
#
# COMPACT_ATOMS: atom_id res chain seq x y z
N MET A 1 16.21 0.86 2.74
CA MET A 1 16.29 -0.55 2.24
C MET A 1 14.97 -0.95 1.59
N ARG A 2 15.00 -1.83 0.57
CA ARG A 2 13.82 -2.31 -0.16
C ARG A 2 13.55 -3.77 0.17
N CYS A 3 12.51 -4.04 0.94
CA CYS A 3 12.12 -5.38 1.36
C CYS A 3 10.93 -5.89 0.55
N VAL A 4 10.98 -7.15 0.14
CA VAL A 4 9.89 -7.79 -0.62
C VAL A 4 9.45 -9.08 0.05
N THR A 5 8.18 -9.42 -0.17
CA THR A 5 7.66 -10.77 0.01
C THR A 5 7.45 -11.37 -1.37
N PHE A 6 7.89 -12.62 -1.57
CA PHE A 6 7.83 -13.29 -2.86
C PHE A 6 7.43 -14.74 -2.76
N SER A 7 6.91 -15.28 -3.87
CA SER A 7 6.50 -16.68 -3.97
C SER A 7 7.70 -17.59 -4.16
N HIS A 8 7.76 -18.67 -3.40
CA HIS A 8 8.75 -19.74 -3.55
C HIS A 8 8.05 -21.10 -3.44
N SER A 9 8.66 -22.17 -3.97
CA SER A 9 8.08 -23.53 -3.95
C SER A 9 7.86 -24.09 -2.53
N SER A 10 8.59 -23.58 -1.52
CA SER A 10 8.43 -23.95 -0.11
C SER A 10 7.48 -23.02 0.67
N GLY A 11 6.73 -22.16 0.00
CA GLY A 11 5.88 -21.13 0.60
C GLY A 11 6.47 -19.71 0.45
N PRO A 12 5.74 -18.67 0.90
CA PRO A 12 6.21 -17.29 0.86
C PRO A 12 7.56 -17.10 1.56
N ARG A 13 8.40 -16.23 1.00
CA ARG A 13 9.69 -15.82 1.56
C ARG A 13 9.83 -14.32 1.52
N ILE A 14 10.74 -13.79 2.32
CA ILE A 14 11.14 -12.40 2.30
C ILE A 14 12.56 -12.24 1.76
N GLY A 15 12.81 -11.10 1.14
CA GLY A 15 14.11 -10.76 0.59
C GLY A 15 14.37 -9.27 0.57
N VAL A 16 15.61 -8.92 0.26
CA VAL A 16 16.06 -7.53 0.05
C VAL A 16 16.37 -7.34 -1.42
N ARG A 17 15.83 -6.27 -2.00
CA ARG A 17 16.13 -5.87 -3.37
C ARG A 17 17.34 -4.95 -3.41
N LEU A 18 18.32 -5.29 -4.23
CA LEU A 18 19.53 -4.53 -4.54
C LEU A 18 19.58 -4.27 -6.05
N GLY A 19 18.95 -3.18 -6.52
CA GLY A 19 18.78 -2.93 -7.94
C GLY A 19 17.94 -3.99 -8.64
N ASP A 20 18.52 -4.72 -9.62
CA ASP A 20 17.85 -5.84 -10.31
C ASP A 20 18.12 -7.22 -9.67
N VAL A 21 18.73 -7.22 -8.47
CA VAL A 21 19.00 -8.45 -7.72
C VAL A 21 18.07 -8.52 -6.52
N LEU A 22 17.43 -9.66 -6.33
CA LEU A 22 16.75 -10.05 -5.10
C LEU A 22 17.64 -10.98 -4.30
N VAL A 23 17.89 -10.66 -3.05
CA VAL A 23 18.55 -11.53 -2.08
C VAL A 23 17.50 -12.24 -1.25
N ASP A 24 17.44 -13.57 -1.34
CA ASP A 24 16.57 -14.41 -0.51
C ASP A 24 17.15 -14.53 0.92
N LEU A 25 16.49 -13.89 1.88
CA LEU A 25 16.92 -13.91 3.28
C LEU A 25 16.83 -15.31 3.91
N ALA A 26 15.99 -16.18 3.38
CA ALA A 26 15.94 -17.56 3.87
C ALA A 26 17.22 -18.36 3.59
N VAL A 27 18.03 -17.89 2.60
CA VAL A 27 19.32 -18.48 2.25
C VAL A 27 20.48 -17.67 2.81
N ALA A 28 20.39 -16.33 2.74
CA ALA A 28 21.46 -15.43 3.18
C ALA A 28 21.57 -15.34 4.71
N ALA A 29 20.44 -15.41 5.42
CA ALA A 29 20.35 -15.29 6.88
C ALA A 29 19.25 -16.24 7.42
N PRO A 30 19.50 -17.55 7.48
CA PRO A 30 18.50 -18.55 7.86
C PRO A 30 17.98 -18.40 9.30
N GLU A 31 18.66 -17.64 10.13
CA GLU A 31 18.27 -17.27 11.51
C GLU A 31 17.20 -16.17 11.55
N LEU A 32 17.08 -15.37 10.49
CA LEU A 32 16.03 -14.35 10.41
C LEU A 32 14.64 -14.97 10.16
N PRO A 33 13.56 -14.26 10.55
CA PRO A 33 12.21 -14.68 10.26
C PRO A 33 11.95 -14.90 8.77
N ARG A 34 10.97 -15.75 8.46
CA ARG A 34 10.59 -16.10 7.09
C ARG A 34 9.46 -15.23 6.53
N ASP A 35 8.84 -14.42 7.35
CA ASP A 35 7.73 -13.54 6.99
C ASP A 35 7.98 -12.09 7.44
N MET A 36 7.35 -11.16 6.74
CA MET A 36 7.55 -9.72 6.93
C MET A 36 7.10 -9.25 8.32
N LYS A 37 5.97 -9.72 8.83
CA LYS A 37 5.46 -9.29 10.15
C LYS A 37 6.45 -9.64 11.27
N SER A 38 6.99 -10.83 11.20
CA SER A 38 7.99 -11.29 12.18
C SER A 38 9.32 -10.52 12.04
N LEU A 39 9.73 -10.16 10.82
CA LEU A 39 10.89 -9.29 10.60
C LEU A 39 10.65 -7.89 11.18
N LEU A 40 9.50 -7.29 10.89
CA LEU A 40 9.08 -5.99 11.43
C LEU A 40 9.08 -5.97 12.96
N ALA A 41 8.64 -7.06 13.59
CA ALA A 41 8.60 -7.19 15.05
C ALA A 41 9.99 -7.18 15.71
N LEU A 42 11.08 -7.42 14.95
CA LEU A 42 12.46 -7.26 15.42
C LEU A 42 12.92 -5.79 15.42
N GLY A 43 12.14 -4.88 14.83
CA GLY A 43 12.47 -3.45 14.72
C GLY A 43 13.78 -3.19 13.96
N ASP A 44 14.47 -2.11 14.32
CA ASP A 44 15.71 -1.68 13.64
C ASP A 44 16.80 -2.76 13.62
N ALA A 45 16.87 -3.58 14.66
CA ALA A 45 17.85 -4.65 14.74
C ALA A 45 17.62 -5.73 13.66
N GLY A 46 16.35 -6.07 13.38
CA GLY A 46 15.99 -7.01 12.31
C GLY A 46 16.33 -6.45 10.92
N PHE A 47 16.04 -5.18 10.69
CA PHE A 47 16.38 -4.52 9.43
C PHE A 47 17.90 -4.37 9.24
N ALA A 48 18.66 -4.05 10.29
CA ALA A 48 20.12 -3.99 10.23
C ALA A 48 20.73 -5.36 9.87
N GLN A 49 20.27 -6.43 10.51
CA GLN A 49 20.69 -7.79 10.18
C GLN A 49 20.33 -8.20 8.75
N ALA A 50 19.13 -7.85 8.28
CA ALA A 50 18.69 -8.13 6.91
C ALA A 50 19.56 -7.37 5.89
N ALA A 51 19.90 -6.10 6.16
CA ALA A 51 20.76 -5.30 5.30
C ALA A 51 22.19 -5.85 5.22
N GLU A 52 22.77 -6.24 6.37
CA GLU A 52 24.10 -6.85 6.44
C GLU A 52 24.14 -8.19 5.70
N ALA A 53 23.14 -9.05 5.93
CA ALA A 53 23.02 -10.32 5.24
C ALA A 53 22.87 -10.16 3.72
N ALA A 54 22.11 -9.15 3.29
CA ALA A 54 21.94 -8.85 1.87
C ALA A 54 23.25 -8.36 1.23
N ALA A 55 24.00 -7.51 1.91
CA ALA A 55 25.28 -7.00 1.43
C ALA A 55 26.37 -8.10 1.33
N ALA A 56 26.33 -9.09 2.21
CA ALA A 56 27.28 -10.21 2.26
C ALA A 56 26.74 -11.49 1.55
N ALA A 57 25.60 -11.41 0.85
CA ALA A 57 24.89 -12.57 0.37
C ALA A 57 25.69 -13.42 -0.65
N PRO A 58 25.75 -14.75 -0.44
CA PRO A 58 26.35 -15.64 -1.43
C PRO A 58 25.54 -15.66 -2.73
N VAL A 59 26.17 -16.00 -3.84
CA VAL A 59 25.51 -16.09 -5.16
C VAL A 59 24.27 -17.00 -5.13
N ALA A 60 24.30 -18.07 -4.33
CA ALA A 60 23.17 -18.99 -4.17
C ALA A 60 21.91 -18.34 -3.55
N ALA A 61 22.05 -17.22 -2.86
CA ALA A 61 20.95 -16.44 -2.29
C ALA A 61 20.41 -15.38 -3.27
N GLN A 62 21.08 -15.17 -4.40
CA GLN A 62 20.78 -14.10 -5.34
C GLN A 62 20.00 -14.60 -6.55
N GLN A 63 19.00 -13.86 -6.96
CA GLN A 63 18.23 -14.10 -8.17
C GLN A 63 17.82 -12.78 -8.82
N ARG A 64 17.47 -12.81 -10.11
CA ARG A 64 16.96 -11.62 -10.78
C ARG A 64 15.62 -11.19 -10.19
N PHE A 65 15.49 -9.93 -9.83
CA PHE A 65 14.25 -9.38 -9.31
C PHE A 65 13.08 -9.56 -10.30
N SER A 66 13.32 -9.30 -11.58
CA SER A 66 12.33 -9.45 -12.65
C SER A 66 11.87 -10.89 -12.92
N ALA A 67 12.56 -11.89 -12.37
CA ALA A 67 12.17 -13.30 -12.51
C ALA A 67 11.33 -13.82 -11.34
N VAL A 68 11.05 -12.96 -10.35
CA VAL A 68 10.39 -13.35 -9.12
C VAL A 68 8.92 -12.92 -9.15
N ARG A 69 8.01 -13.81 -8.75
CA ARG A 69 6.62 -13.44 -8.51
C ARG A 69 6.50 -12.81 -7.13
N LEU A 70 6.25 -11.52 -7.11
CA LEU A 70 6.01 -10.78 -5.87
C LEU A 70 4.68 -11.18 -5.22
N LEU A 71 4.63 -11.00 -3.91
CA LEU A 71 3.43 -11.00 -3.09
C LEU A 71 3.29 -9.60 -2.46
N PRO A 72 2.13 -9.24 -1.90
CA PRO A 72 2.03 -8.01 -1.10
C PRO A 72 3.15 -7.96 -0.06
N PRO A 73 3.76 -6.80 0.23
CA PRO A 73 4.88 -6.71 1.19
C PRO A 73 4.53 -7.34 2.55
N VAL A 74 3.30 -7.11 3.03
CA VAL A 74 2.70 -7.81 4.17
C VAL A 74 1.43 -8.51 3.65
N PRO A 75 1.47 -9.82 3.33
CA PRO A 75 0.33 -10.51 2.71
C PRO A 75 -0.85 -10.75 3.66
N ASN A 76 -0.59 -10.72 4.96
CA ASN A 76 -1.56 -11.04 6.01
C ASN A 76 -1.52 -10.02 7.16
N PRO A 77 -1.74 -8.73 6.90
CA PRO A 77 -1.82 -7.72 7.96
C PRO A 77 -3.01 -8.02 8.87
N ASP A 78 -2.87 -7.73 10.17
CA ASP A 78 -3.98 -7.88 11.11
C ASP A 78 -5.03 -6.78 10.89
N LYS A 79 -4.57 -5.59 10.50
CA LYS A 79 -5.43 -4.45 10.16
C LYS A 79 -4.95 -3.78 8.88
N ILE A 80 -5.90 -3.46 8.01
CA ILE A 80 -5.74 -2.54 6.89
C ILE A 80 -6.71 -1.39 7.16
N LEU A 81 -6.15 -0.25 7.53
CA LEU A 81 -6.88 0.93 7.98
C LEU A 81 -6.77 2.00 6.91
N CYS A 82 -7.86 2.30 6.24
CA CYS A 82 -7.89 3.23 5.12
C CYS A 82 -8.49 4.57 5.55
N VAL A 83 -8.07 5.64 4.87
CA VAL A 83 -8.49 7.00 5.16
C VAL A 83 -9.17 7.59 3.94
N GLY A 84 -10.45 7.93 4.07
CA GLY A 84 -11.19 8.62 3.02
C GLY A 84 -11.05 10.14 3.10
N LEU A 85 -11.15 10.81 1.94
CA LEU A 85 -11.21 12.27 1.81
C LEU A 85 -9.99 12.99 2.41
N ASN A 86 -8.80 12.41 2.30
CA ASN A 86 -7.59 12.91 2.96
C ASN A 86 -6.72 13.84 2.10
N TYR A 87 -7.15 14.17 0.87
CA TYR A 87 -6.54 15.22 0.07
C TYR A 87 -7.53 16.35 -0.14
N ILE A 88 -7.08 17.60 0.02
CA ILE A 88 -7.94 18.79 -0.03
C ILE A 88 -8.76 18.81 -1.32
N ASP A 89 -8.10 18.67 -2.47
CA ASP A 89 -8.78 18.74 -3.77
C ASP A 89 -9.76 17.58 -3.98
N HIS A 90 -9.44 16.38 -3.48
CA HIS A 90 -10.36 15.25 -3.51
C HIS A 90 -11.58 15.45 -2.59
N ALA A 91 -11.38 15.97 -1.41
CA ALA A 91 -12.49 16.29 -0.51
C ALA A 91 -13.43 17.34 -1.13
N ILE A 92 -12.88 18.37 -1.79
CA ILE A 92 -13.65 19.37 -2.54
C ILE A 92 -14.36 18.75 -3.77
N GLU A 93 -13.70 17.84 -4.49
CA GLU A 93 -14.27 17.11 -5.65
C GLU A 93 -15.53 16.34 -5.26
N ILE A 94 -15.56 15.77 -4.04
CA ILE A 94 -16.67 14.96 -3.53
C ILE A 94 -17.75 15.82 -2.90
N ASP A 95 -17.39 16.70 -1.95
CA ASP A 95 -18.30 17.61 -1.27
C ASP A 95 -17.60 18.94 -0.89
N PRO A 96 -17.71 19.96 -1.75
CA PRO A 96 -17.02 21.24 -1.52
C PRO A 96 -17.49 22.02 -0.27
N LYS A 97 -18.56 21.57 0.39
CA LYS A 97 -19.13 22.26 1.55
C LYS A 97 -18.73 21.64 2.89
N ASN A 98 -18.27 20.40 2.88
CA ASN A 98 -18.01 19.63 4.09
C ASN A 98 -16.62 18.98 4.06
N LEU A 99 -15.58 19.79 4.30
CA LEU A 99 -14.24 19.23 4.54
C LEU A 99 -14.23 18.49 5.87
N PRO A 100 -13.58 17.31 5.95
CA PRO A 100 -13.48 16.55 7.18
C PRO A 100 -12.73 17.33 8.28
N GLU A 101 -13.32 17.48 9.47
CA GLU A 101 -12.63 18.00 10.66
C GLU A 101 -11.78 16.90 11.34
N HIS A 102 -12.09 15.63 11.09
CA HIS A 102 -11.41 14.46 11.61
C HIS A 102 -11.20 13.43 10.49
N PRO A 103 -10.16 12.60 10.55
CA PRO A 103 -9.94 11.54 9.57
C PRO A 103 -11.13 10.58 9.48
N VAL A 104 -11.56 10.27 8.27
CA VAL A 104 -12.62 9.30 8.00
C VAL A 104 -11.99 7.92 7.81
N PHE A 105 -12.07 7.06 8.81
CA PHE A 105 -11.48 5.74 8.77
C PHE A 105 -12.46 4.65 8.36
N PHE A 106 -11.97 3.67 7.59
CA PHE A 106 -12.65 2.42 7.29
C PHE A 106 -11.61 1.29 7.15
N GLY A 107 -12.08 0.04 7.11
CA GLY A 107 -11.21 -1.11 7.04
C GLY A 107 -11.31 -1.87 5.72
N ARG A 108 -10.20 -2.49 5.32
CA ARG A 108 -10.17 -3.51 4.25
C ARG A 108 -9.77 -4.86 4.80
N MET A 109 -10.24 -5.92 4.15
CA MET A 109 -9.90 -7.30 4.46
C MET A 109 -8.67 -7.76 3.68
N ALA A 110 -7.86 -8.63 4.26
CA ALA A 110 -6.67 -9.14 3.60
C ALA A 110 -6.98 -9.91 2.30
N THR A 111 -8.19 -10.46 2.14
CA THR A 111 -8.63 -11.12 0.90
C THR A 111 -8.70 -10.17 -0.30
N THR A 112 -8.76 -8.86 -0.07
CA THR A 112 -8.72 -7.87 -1.14
C THR A 112 -7.33 -7.70 -1.75
N LEU A 113 -6.26 -8.10 -1.02
CA LEU A 113 -4.90 -7.78 -1.40
C LEU A 113 -4.42 -8.59 -2.61
N ILE A 114 -3.81 -7.87 -3.54
CA ILE A 114 -3.04 -8.42 -4.66
C ILE A 114 -1.66 -7.75 -4.73
N ALA A 115 -0.72 -8.44 -5.35
CA ALA A 115 0.64 -7.95 -5.53
C ALA A 115 0.79 -7.08 -6.80
N HIS A 116 1.97 -6.50 -6.93
CA HIS A 116 2.44 -5.93 -8.21
C HIS A 116 2.35 -6.96 -9.33
N ASP A 117 1.94 -6.53 -10.52
CA ASP A 117 1.67 -7.33 -11.72
C ASP A 117 0.55 -8.39 -11.60
N ALA A 118 -0.06 -8.56 -10.43
CA ALA A 118 -1.28 -9.36 -10.32
C ALA A 118 -2.50 -8.57 -10.84
N PRO A 119 -3.52 -9.23 -11.41
CA PRO A 119 -4.67 -8.51 -11.97
C PRO A 119 -5.55 -7.90 -10.88
N LEU A 120 -5.93 -6.61 -11.07
CA LEU A 120 -7.08 -6.02 -10.40
C LEU A 120 -8.34 -6.70 -10.92
N VAL A 121 -9.14 -7.25 -10.03
CA VAL A 121 -10.32 -8.05 -10.40
C VAL A 121 -11.55 -7.16 -10.50
N ARG A 122 -12.11 -7.01 -11.72
CA ARG A 122 -13.42 -6.38 -11.89
C ARG A 122 -14.51 -7.39 -11.57
N PRO A 123 -15.34 -7.16 -10.52
CA PRO A 123 -16.32 -8.13 -10.10
C PRO A 123 -17.46 -8.25 -11.14
N ARG A 124 -17.99 -9.46 -11.35
CA ARG A 124 -19.10 -9.73 -12.29
C ARG A 124 -20.36 -8.93 -12.00
N VAL A 125 -20.55 -8.59 -10.75
CA VAL A 125 -21.76 -7.88 -10.29
C VAL A 125 -21.73 -6.38 -10.53
N SER A 126 -20.60 -5.81 -10.99
CA SER A 126 -20.49 -4.38 -11.25
C SER A 126 -19.41 -4.04 -12.29
N PRO A 127 -19.73 -3.20 -13.29
CA PRO A 127 -18.75 -2.62 -14.21
C PRO A 127 -18.07 -1.35 -13.64
N ARG A 128 -18.31 -0.98 -12.37
CA ARG A 128 -17.90 0.31 -11.82
C ARG A 128 -16.70 0.18 -10.88
N LEU A 129 -15.72 -0.66 -11.27
CA LEU A 129 -14.41 -0.71 -10.60
C LEU A 129 -13.63 0.56 -10.92
N ASP A 130 -13.26 1.31 -9.90
CA ASP A 130 -12.51 2.56 -9.98
C ASP A 130 -11.13 2.40 -9.33
N PHE A 131 -10.20 3.29 -9.65
CA PHE A 131 -8.83 3.35 -9.14
C PHE A 131 -8.68 4.46 -8.10
N GLU A 132 -7.82 4.24 -7.12
CA GLU A 132 -7.40 5.24 -6.13
C GLU A 132 -5.93 4.98 -5.77
N GLY A 133 -5.02 5.82 -6.30
CA GLY A 133 -3.60 5.73 -6.00
C GLY A 133 -3.27 6.35 -4.64
N GLU A 134 -2.57 5.59 -3.78
CA GLU A 134 -2.30 5.98 -2.41
C GLU A 134 -0.91 5.57 -1.95
N VAL A 135 -0.41 6.25 -0.92
CA VAL A 135 0.72 5.78 -0.10
C VAL A 135 0.17 4.90 1.02
N ALA A 136 0.85 3.80 1.32
CA ALA A 136 0.57 2.97 2.47
C ALA A 136 1.74 3.05 3.47
N ALA A 137 1.46 3.43 4.71
CA ALA A 137 2.42 3.37 5.81
C ALA A 137 2.27 2.02 6.54
N VAL A 138 3.40 1.34 6.80
CA VAL A 138 3.44 0.04 7.49
C VAL A 138 4.00 0.22 8.89
N ILE A 139 3.28 -0.23 9.88
CA ILE A 139 3.70 -0.17 11.28
C ILE A 139 4.82 -1.17 11.56
N GLY A 140 5.90 -0.69 12.16
CA GLY A 140 7.04 -1.51 12.61
C GLY A 140 7.05 -1.71 14.11
N ILE A 141 6.82 -0.65 14.87
CA ILE A 141 6.76 -0.70 16.34
C ILE A 141 5.30 -0.54 16.76
N GLY A 142 4.75 -1.54 17.40
CA GLY A 142 3.40 -1.50 17.94
C GLY A 142 3.25 -0.48 19.06
N GLY A 143 2.02 -0.01 19.30
CA GLY A 143 1.76 0.93 20.38
C GLY A 143 0.29 1.30 20.51
N ARG A 144 0.00 1.98 21.61
CA ARG A 144 -1.30 2.60 21.88
C ARG A 144 -1.09 3.97 22.51
N HIS A 145 -2.00 4.92 22.24
CA HIS A 145 -1.88 6.31 22.70
C HIS A 145 -0.54 6.95 22.30
N ILE A 146 -0.13 6.73 21.05
CA ILE A 146 1.12 7.24 20.49
C ILE A 146 0.95 8.74 20.26
N PRO A 147 1.77 9.60 20.89
CA PRO A 147 1.67 11.03 20.67
C PRO A 147 2.18 11.40 19.25
N PRO A 148 1.65 12.47 18.62
CA PRO A 148 1.99 12.82 17.22
C PRO A 148 3.50 12.96 16.97
N GLU A 149 4.24 13.53 17.92
CA GLU A 149 5.69 13.73 17.83
C GLU A 149 6.50 12.43 17.83
N ALA A 150 5.95 11.33 18.32
CA ALA A 150 6.57 10.01 18.30
C ALA A 150 6.04 9.11 17.17
N ALA A 151 4.97 9.50 16.51
CA ALA A 151 4.20 8.64 15.60
C ALA A 151 5.03 8.08 14.44
N LEU A 152 5.89 8.89 13.82
CA LEU A 152 6.72 8.45 12.70
C LEU A 152 7.79 7.39 13.10
N ALA A 153 8.20 7.36 14.36
CA ALA A 153 9.10 6.31 14.86
C ALA A 153 8.44 4.92 14.92
N HIS A 154 7.11 4.87 14.85
CA HIS A 154 6.35 3.61 14.77
C HIS A 154 6.20 3.08 13.34
N VAL A 155 6.53 3.88 12.33
CA VAL A 155 6.43 3.50 10.91
C VAL A 155 7.72 2.84 10.45
N ALA A 156 7.67 1.58 10.04
CA ALA A 156 8.81 0.85 9.48
C ALA A 156 9.16 1.31 8.07
N GLY A 157 8.16 1.71 7.30
CA GLY A 157 8.36 2.10 5.91
C GLY A 157 7.04 2.31 5.17
N TYR A 158 7.19 2.50 3.86
CA TYR A 158 6.09 2.86 2.97
C TYR A 158 6.02 1.92 1.76
N ALA A 159 4.84 1.79 1.21
CA ALA A 159 4.58 1.12 -0.05
C ALA A 159 3.50 1.89 -0.82
N LEU A 160 3.20 1.47 -2.05
CA LEU A 160 2.07 1.98 -2.81
C LEU A 160 0.85 1.09 -2.62
N PHE A 161 -0.32 1.71 -2.74
CA PHE A 161 -1.60 1.01 -2.68
C PHE A 161 -2.54 1.53 -3.77
N ASN A 162 -3.25 0.61 -4.45
CA ASN A 162 -4.41 0.97 -5.25
C ASN A 162 -5.66 0.54 -4.49
N GLU A 163 -6.40 1.49 -3.98
CA GLU A 163 -7.64 1.22 -3.27
C GLU A 163 -8.81 1.04 -4.25
N GLY A 164 -8.74 -0.02 -5.07
CA GLY A 164 -9.79 -0.35 -6.04
C GLY A 164 -11.16 -0.36 -5.39
N SER A 165 -12.08 0.43 -5.96
CA SER A 165 -13.38 0.76 -5.36
C SER A 165 -14.51 0.42 -6.31
N VAL A 166 -15.48 -0.37 -5.84
CA VAL A 166 -16.69 -0.69 -6.62
C VAL A 166 -17.77 0.32 -6.24
N ARG A 167 -17.89 1.39 -7.04
CA ARG A 167 -18.61 2.61 -6.66
C ARG A 167 -20.10 2.44 -6.39
N ASP A 168 -20.79 1.65 -7.17
CA ASP A 168 -22.22 1.39 -6.95
C ASP A 168 -22.50 0.55 -5.70
N TYR A 169 -21.49 -0.19 -5.20
CA TYR A 169 -21.56 -0.85 -3.90
C TYR A 169 -21.12 0.07 -2.76
N GLN A 170 -20.13 0.93 -2.99
CA GLN A 170 -19.67 1.91 -2.01
C GLN A 170 -20.79 2.85 -1.56
N PHE A 171 -21.63 3.29 -2.50
CA PHE A 171 -22.68 4.28 -2.23
C PHE A 171 -24.06 3.67 -1.94
N ARG A 172 -24.18 2.34 -1.75
CA ARG A 172 -25.45 1.69 -1.37
C ARG A 172 -25.89 2.03 0.05
N SER A 173 -24.97 2.36 0.91
CA SER A 173 -25.22 2.73 2.31
C SER A 173 -24.24 3.81 2.76
N SER A 174 -24.43 4.30 3.99
CA SER A 174 -23.48 5.23 4.60
C SER A 174 -22.11 4.62 4.93
N GLN A 175 -21.99 3.29 4.88
CA GLN A 175 -20.74 2.55 5.13
C GLN A 175 -20.14 2.08 3.81
N TRP A 176 -18.92 2.52 3.52
CA TRP A 176 -18.22 2.20 2.26
C TRP A 176 -17.73 0.76 2.17
N PHE A 177 -17.85 0.02 3.27
CA PHE A 177 -17.25 -1.29 3.48
C PHE A 177 -17.42 -2.25 2.29
N LEU A 178 -18.64 -2.45 1.79
CA LEU A 178 -18.86 -3.38 0.69
C LEU A 178 -18.13 -2.97 -0.59
N GLY A 179 -18.17 -1.70 -0.97
CA GLY A 179 -17.52 -1.21 -2.19
C GLY A 179 -15.99 -1.24 -2.13
N LYS A 180 -15.43 -1.33 -0.93
CA LYS A 180 -13.99 -1.35 -0.66
C LYS A 180 -13.44 -2.77 -0.39
N ASN A 181 -14.28 -3.81 -0.35
CA ASN A 181 -13.87 -5.15 0.11
C ASN A 181 -14.21 -6.28 -0.87
N PHE A 182 -14.28 -6.01 -2.17
CA PHE A 182 -14.26 -7.07 -3.16
C PHE A 182 -12.88 -7.72 -3.23
N ASP A 183 -12.83 -9.04 -3.33
CA ASP A 183 -11.60 -9.80 -3.45
C ASP A 183 -10.78 -9.33 -4.67
N GLY A 184 -9.46 -9.25 -4.53
CA GLY A 184 -8.58 -8.88 -5.62
C GLY A 184 -8.64 -7.42 -6.09
N THR A 185 -9.18 -6.48 -5.28
CA THR A 185 -9.30 -5.06 -5.65
C THR A 185 -8.29 -4.14 -4.96
N GLY A 186 -7.51 -4.63 -3.99
CA GLY A 186 -6.52 -3.85 -3.24
C GLY A 186 -5.09 -4.19 -3.66
N ALA A 187 -4.51 -3.50 -4.64
CA ALA A 187 -3.12 -3.75 -5.00
C ALA A 187 -2.17 -3.09 -3.98
N PHE A 188 -1.22 -3.88 -3.45
CA PHE A 188 -0.29 -3.44 -2.41
C PHE A 188 1.14 -3.86 -2.76
N GLY A 189 2.05 -2.90 -2.90
CA GLY A 189 3.45 -3.16 -3.24
C GLY A 189 4.13 -2.03 -4.01
N PRO A 190 5.09 -2.37 -4.88
CA PRO A 190 5.70 -3.70 -5.11
C PRO A 190 6.55 -4.20 -3.94
N GLU A 191 7.06 -3.31 -3.09
CA GLU A 191 8.01 -3.59 -2.01
C GLU A 191 7.69 -2.71 -0.78
N LEU A 192 8.27 -3.01 0.36
CA LEU A 192 8.34 -2.14 1.51
C LEU A 192 9.65 -1.35 1.45
N CYS A 193 9.56 -0.03 1.25
CA CYS A 193 10.68 0.90 1.36
C CYS A 193 10.82 1.33 2.82
N THR A 194 11.94 1.07 3.46
CA THR A 194 12.15 1.51 4.85
C THR A 194 12.06 3.03 4.98
N ALA A 195 11.59 3.51 6.13
CA ALA A 195 11.24 4.91 6.34
C ALA A 195 12.41 5.90 6.15
N ASP A 196 13.64 5.43 6.34
CA ASP A 196 14.88 6.20 6.18
C ASP A 196 15.22 6.54 4.71
N GLU A 197 14.62 5.86 3.73
CA GLU A 197 14.84 6.12 2.30
C GLU A 197 13.95 7.23 1.71
N LEU A 198 12.94 7.67 2.44
CA LEU A 198 12.00 8.69 2.01
C LEU A 198 11.98 9.86 3.01
N PRO A 199 11.51 11.04 2.61
CA PRO A 199 11.29 12.13 3.55
C PRO A 199 10.36 11.70 4.70
N PRO A 200 10.51 12.25 5.92
CA PRO A 200 9.67 11.91 7.06
C PRO A 200 8.17 11.96 6.72
N GLY A 201 7.45 10.89 7.03
CA GLY A 201 6.03 10.75 6.69
C GLY A 201 5.76 10.57 5.20
N ALA A 202 6.77 10.29 4.38
CA ALA A 202 6.72 10.30 2.91
C ALA A 202 6.12 11.61 2.36
N ARG A 203 6.35 12.74 3.05
CA ARG A 203 5.73 14.03 2.76
C ARG A 203 6.48 14.79 1.66
N GLY A 204 5.73 15.47 0.80
CA GLY A 204 6.28 16.37 -0.24
C GLY A 204 6.72 15.64 -1.51
N LEU A 205 6.31 14.39 -1.70
CA LEU A 205 6.60 13.60 -2.88
C LEU A 205 5.44 13.70 -3.89
N ARG A 206 5.77 13.63 -5.17
CA ARG A 206 4.75 13.52 -6.23
C ARG A 206 4.17 12.11 -6.23
N LEU A 207 2.85 12.01 -6.08
CA LEU A 207 2.06 10.79 -6.24
C LEU A 207 1.22 10.93 -7.51
N SER A 208 1.28 9.96 -8.40
CA SER A 208 0.45 9.95 -9.61
C SER A 208 -0.16 8.58 -9.88
N THR A 209 -1.33 8.58 -10.52
CA THR A 209 -2.00 7.38 -11.02
C THR A 209 -2.23 7.53 -12.51
N ALA A 210 -1.82 6.54 -13.29
CA ALA A 210 -2.07 6.47 -14.72
C ALA A 210 -2.92 5.25 -15.08
N VAL A 211 -3.78 5.40 -16.06
CA VAL A 211 -4.52 4.29 -16.69
C VAL A 211 -4.16 4.26 -18.17
N ASN A 212 -3.58 3.14 -18.64
CA ASN A 212 -3.09 2.98 -20.01
C ASN A 212 -2.09 4.08 -20.42
N GLY A 213 -1.27 4.56 -19.49
CA GLY A 213 -0.28 5.62 -19.70
C GLY A 213 -0.84 7.05 -19.65
N GLU A 214 -2.16 7.25 -19.50
CA GLU A 214 -2.77 8.57 -19.29
C GLU A 214 -2.82 8.89 -17.79
N ILE A 215 -2.25 10.04 -17.38
CA ILE A 215 -2.30 10.51 -16.00
C ILE A 215 -3.73 10.86 -15.61
N MET A 216 -4.24 10.16 -14.63
CA MET A 216 -5.59 10.33 -14.09
C MET A 216 -5.59 11.13 -12.79
N GLN A 217 -4.62 10.89 -11.92
CA GLN A 217 -4.47 11.58 -10.65
C GLN A 217 -3.03 12.07 -10.53
N GLU A 218 -2.82 13.26 -9.96
CA GLU A 218 -1.50 13.78 -9.62
C GLU A 218 -1.61 14.80 -8.49
N ALA A 219 -0.83 14.61 -7.42
CA ALA A 219 -0.76 15.53 -6.29
C ALA A 219 0.58 15.40 -5.55
N SER A 220 0.84 16.33 -4.65
CA SER A 220 1.89 16.17 -3.64
C SER A 220 1.34 15.47 -2.40
N THR A 221 2.11 14.56 -1.83
CA THR A 221 1.77 13.98 -0.51
C THR A 221 1.78 15.02 0.62
N ALA A 222 2.27 16.25 0.36
CA ALA A 222 2.14 17.38 1.28
C ALA A 222 0.70 17.93 1.36
N ASP A 223 -0.16 17.60 0.39
CA ASP A 223 -1.53 18.10 0.28
C ASP A 223 -2.54 17.25 1.08
N MET A 224 -2.04 16.24 1.82
CA MET A 224 -2.85 15.49 2.78
C MET A 224 -3.39 16.42 3.87
N LEU A 225 -4.71 16.33 4.17
CA LEU A 225 -5.35 17.01 5.29
C LEU A 225 -4.80 16.51 6.63
N PHE A 226 -4.63 15.22 6.76
CA PHE A 226 -4.08 14.56 7.93
C PHE A 226 -2.84 13.78 7.49
N ASP A 227 -1.67 14.20 7.95
CA ASP A 227 -0.41 13.55 7.64
C ASP A 227 -0.27 12.20 8.36
N VAL A 228 0.74 11.40 7.98
CA VAL A 228 0.96 10.06 8.53
C VAL A 228 1.10 10.08 10.06
N ALA A 229 1.76 11.10 10.63
CA ALA A 229 1.90 11.20 12.08
C ALA A 229 0.54 11.38 12.78
N THR A 230 -0.30 12.24 12.24
CA THR A 230 -1.68 12.45 12.72
C THR A 230 -2.51 11.17 12.62
N LEU A 231 -2.42 10.44 11.49
CA LEU A 231 -3.16 9.20 11.28
C LEU A 231 -2.75 8.11 12.27
N VAL A 232 -1.44 7.89 12.47
CA VAL A 232 -0.92 6.92 13.44
C VAL A 232 -1.36 7.27 14.86
N SER A 233 -1.21 8.54 15.24
CA SER A 233 -1.63 9.02 16.56
C SER A 233 -3.11 8.77 16.80
N THR A 234 -3.97 9.25 15.89
CA THR A 234 -5.44 9.13 16.01
C THR A 234 -5.90 7.68 16.08
N LEU A 235 -5.38 6.80 15.21
CA LEU A 235 -5.72 5.38 15.23
C LEU A 235 -5.29 4.71 16.52
N SER A 236 -4.13 5.10 17.06
CA SER A 236 -3.60 4.54 18.32
C SER A 236 -4.38 4.93 19.56
N GLU A 237 -5.18 5.99 19.49
CA GLU A 237 -6.13 6.34 20.57
C GLU A 237 -7.25 5.30 20.71
N ALA A 238 -7.74 4.81 19.56
CA ALA A 238 -8.86 3.88 19.52
C ALA A 238 -8.43 2.42 19.69
N MET A 239 -7.28 2.04 19.14
CA MET A 239 -6.82 0.63 19.08
C MET A 239 -5.31 0.50 19.23
N THR A 240 -4.84 -0.67 19.69
CA THR A 240 -3.43 -0.99 19.66
C THR A 240 -3.00 -1.26 18.23
N LEU A 241 -2.00 -0.52 17.74
CA LEU A 241 -1.32 -0.83 16.48
C LEU A 241 -0.28 -1.92 16.71
N ALA A 242 -0.09 -2.79 15.74
CA ALA A 242 0.84 -3.92 15.79
C ALA A 242 1.80 -3.90 14.58
N PRO A 243 3.00 -4.51 14.68
CA PRO A 243 3.89 -4.66 13.54
C PRO A 243 3.18 -5.35 12.37
N GLY A 244 3.28 -4.74 11.18
CA GLY A 244 2.62 -5.22 9.98
C GLY A 244 1.19 -4.70 9.75
N ASP A 245 0.62 -3.90 10.66
CA ASP A 245 -0.58 -3.13 10.35
C ASP A 245 -0.30 -2.13 9.22
N VAL A 246 -1.27 -1.93 8.34
CA VAL A 246 -1.16 -1.09 7.16
C VAL A 246 -2.13 0.08 7.28
N ILE A 247 -1.63 1.31 7.11
CA ILE A 247 -2.43 2.54 7.05
C ILE A 247 -2.36 3.06 5.62
N VAL A 248 -3.49 3.02 4.90
CA VAL A 248 -3.64 3.50 3.53
C VAL A 248 -4.14 4.94 3.60
N THR A 249 -3.34 5.91 3.11
CA THR A 249 -3.38 7.30 3.56
C THR A 249 -4.39 8.20 2.86
N GLY A 250 -5.13 7.66 1.89
CA GLY A 250 -6.08 8.43 1.08
C GLY A 250 -5.54 8.78 -0.30
N THR A 251 -6.46 9.05 -1.22
CA THR A 251 -6.19 9.31 -2.64
C THR A 251 -6.40 10.79 -3.00
N PRO A 252 -5.65 11.34 -3.98
CA PRO A 252 -5.89 12.67 -4.52
C PRO A 252 -7.12 12.72 -5.44
N SER A 253 -7.51 13.92 -5.88
CA SER A 253 -8.54 14.16 -6.90
C SER A 253 -8.21 13.49 -8.24
N GLY A 254 -9.22 13.35 -9.10
CA GLY A 254 -9.10 12.75 -10.43
C GLY A 254 -9.54 11.29 -10.50
N VAL A 255 -10.21 10.78 -9.45
CA VAL A 255 -10.82 9.44 -9.44
C VAL A 255 -11.80 9.26 -10.59
N GLY A 256 -11.95 8.04 -11.07
CA GLY A 256 -12.70 7.77 -12.30
C GLY A 256 -14.18 8.15 -12.23
N PHE A 257 -14.85 7.89 -11.11
CA PHE A 257 -16.28 8.19 -10.99
C PHE A 257 -16.61 9.68 -10.97
N ALA A 258 -15.69 10.55 -10.55
CA ALA A 258 -15.89 12.00 -10.50
C ALA A 258 -15.68 12.68 -11.86
N ARG A 259 -15.16 11.98 -12.86
CA ARG A 259 -14.92 12.50 -14.20
C ARG A 259 -16.21 12.68 -15.01
N THR A 260 -16.15 13.50 -16.04
CA THR A 260 -17.26 13.72 -16.97
C THR A 260 -16.81 13.47 -18.41
N PRO A 261 -17.20 12.35 -19.05
CA PRO A 261 -17.97 11.23 -18.48
C PRO A 261 -17.14 10.41 -17.47
N PRO A 262 -17.79 9.66 -16.55
CA PRO A 262 -17.09 8.76 -15.63
C PRO A 262 -16.24 7.72 -16.35
N VAL A 263 -15.06 7.42 -15.78
CA VAL A 263 -14.12 6.41 -16.28
C VAL A 263 -14.00 5.30 -15.25
N PHE A 264 -14.25 4.05 -15.68
CA PHE A 264 -14.09 2.86 -14.84
C PHE A 264 -13.14 1.87 -15.50
N LEU A 265 -12.38 1.16 -14.68
CA LEU A 265 -11.45 0.14 -15.13
C LEU A 265 -12.20 -1.03 -15.78
N LYS A 266 -11.64 -1.52 -16.88
CA LYS A 266 -12.19 -2.64 -17.66
C LYS A 266 -11.08 -3.64 -17.99
N PRO A 267 -11.40 -4.89 -18.30
CA PRO A 267 -10.42 -5.90 -18.66
C PRO A 267 -9.52 -5.41 -19.80
N GLY A 268 -8.22 -5.64 -19.64
CA GLY A 268 -7.19 -5.20 -20.58
C GLY A 268 -6.60 -3.83 -20.26
N ASP A 269 -7.21 -3.03 -19.38
CA ASP A 269 -6.59 -1.80 -18.88
C ASP A 269 -5.38 -2.14 -18.00
N VAL A 270 -4.45 -1.18 -17.89
CA VAL A 270 -3.31 -1.23 -16.97
C VAL A 270 -3.36 0.01 -16.10
N CYS A 271 -3.40 -0.19 -14.79
CA CYS A 271 -3.32 0.89 -13.81
C CYS A 271 -1.92 0.92 -13.19
N GLU A 272 -1.32 2.11 -13.16
CA GLU A 272 0.01 2.34 -12.62
C GLU A 272 -0.04 3.47 -11.60
N ILE A 273 0.55 3.25 -10.44
CA ILE A 273 0.68 4.26 -9.37
C ILE A 273 2.16 4.48 -9.15
N GLU A 274 2.60 5.72 -9.24
CA GLU A 274 3.99 6.12 -9.07
C GLU A 274 4.13 7.08 -7.89
N LEU A 275 5.14 6.84 -7.06
CA LEU A 275 5.59 7.78 -6.04
C LEU A 275 7.05 8.16 -6.34
N GLU A 276 7.33 9.46 -6.36
CA GLU A 276 8.66 10.01 -6.57
C GLU A 276 9.67 9.41 -5.60
N GLY A 277 10.82 8.95 -6.12
CA GLY A 277 11.88 8.34 -5.33
C GLY A 277 11.60 6.91 -4.84
N TYR A 278 10.36 6.44 -4.98
CA TYR A 278 9.97 5.07 -4.59
C TYR A 278 9.94 4.11 -5.78
N GLY A 279 9.12 4.39 -6.78
CA GLY A 279 8.89 3.53 -7.94
C GLY A 279 7.42 3.39 -8.29
N VAL A 280 7.07 2.30 -9.00
CA VAL A 280 5.75 2.09 -9.60
C VAL A 280 5.11 0.79 -9.11
N LEU A 281 3.86 0.87 -8.70
CA LEU A 281 2.94 -0.25 -8.53
C LEU A 281 2.10 -0.37 -9.80
N ARG A 282 2.18 -1.50 -10.50
CA ARG A 282 1.51 -1.73 -11.79
C ARG A 282 0.60 -2.94 -11.70
N ASN A 283 -0.61 -2.82 -12.20
CA ASN A 283 -1.56 -3.92 -12.22
C ASN A 283 -2.40 -3.90 -13.52
N PRO A 284 -2.44 -5.01 -14.26
CA PRO A 284 -3.44 -5.20 -15.32
C PRO A 284 -4.82 -5.40 -14.69
N VAL A 285 -5.87 -5.16 -15.46
CA VAL A 285 -7.26 -5.41 -15.05
C VAL A 285 -7.79 -6.65 -15.74
N ALA A 286 -8.46 -7.52 -14.99
CA ALA A 286 -9.13 -8.71 -15.51
C ALA A 286 -10.56 -8.81 -14.93
N ASP A 287 -11.43 -9.55 -15.61
CA ASP A 287 -12.72 -9.93 -15.04
C ASP A 287 -12.56 -11.03 -13.99
N GLU A 288 -13.50 -11.06 -13.06
CA GLU A 288 -13.64 -12.16 -12.10
C GLU A 288 -13.91 -13.47 -12.85
N GLU A 289 -13.08 -14.48 -12.60
CA GLU A 289 -13.25 -15.83 -13.16
C GLU A 289 -14.38 -16.60 -12.46
N ASP A 290 -14.92 -17.64 -13.14
CA ASP A 290 -15.99 -18.50 -12.61
C ASP A 290 -15.51 -19.43 -11.47
#